data_d83c3d150d6e8ab7c26584f652e20a06
#
_entry.id   d83c3d150d6e8ab7c26584f652e20a06
#
_cell.length_a   1.000
_cell.length_b   1.000
_cell.length_c   1.000
_cell.angle_alpha   90.00
_cell.angle_beta   90.00
_cell.angle_gamma   90.00
#
_symmetry.space_group_name_H-M   'P 1'
#
loop_
_entity.id
_entity.type
_entity.pdbx_description
1 polymer ?
#
loop_
_entity_poly.entity_id
_entity_poly.type
_entity_poly.pdbx_seq_one_letter_code
_entity_poly.pdbx_strand_id
1 'polypeptide(L)'
;RIIEQLYNREMIKDVAGIYSLTFEQLITLDKFKEKSANNLLTAIDNSRNNSIERLIFGLGIRHVGAKVARILAENYKSMDNLAKAKSDEISTIDSLGKIIGDSVEMYFADEHVMELLDELRQAGVNMEFLGQTREEQLESSTDNSFNGLRVVLTGTLDTLKRSEAKSWLEAHGAKVTGSVSKKTDLLIAGH
;
A
#
# COMPACT_ATOMS: atom_id res chain seq x y z
N ARG A 1 5.00 -21.46 -4.01
CA ARG A 1 4.24 -22.74 -4.03
C ARG A 1 3.07 -22.73 -5.00
N ILE A 2 2.09 -21.82 -4.91
CA ILE A 2 1.00 -21.69 -5.90
C ILE A 2 1.56 -21.10 -7.20
N ILE A 3 2.28 -19.99 -7.12
CA ILE A 3 2.93 -19.32 -8.25
C ILE A 3 3.88 -20.26 -8.99
N GLU A 4 4.67 -21.07 -8.27
CA GLU A 4 5.55 -22.07 -8.86
C GLU A 4 4.78 -23.13 -9.66
N GLN A 5 3.64 -23.61 -9.17
CA GLN A 5 2.79 -24.54 -9.91
C GLN A 5 2.24 -23.90 -11.19
N LEU A 6 1.74 -22.66 -11.09
CA LEU A 6 1.22 -21.92 -12.23
C LEU A 6 2.30 -21.68 -13.30
N TYR A 7 3.50 -21.31 -12.88
CA TYR A 7 4.62 -21.07 -13.77
C TYR A 7 5.13 -22.39 -14.41
N ASN A 8 5.33 -23.44 -13.61
CA ASN A 8 5.81 -24.74 -14.09
C ASN A 8 4.83 -25.45 -15.03
N ARG A 9 3.53 -25.15 -14.91
CA ARG A 9 2.47 -25.64 -15.79
C ARG A 9 2.19 -24.71 -16.98
N GLU A 10 3.03 -23.70 -17.17
CA GLU A 10 2.89 -22.69 -18.24
C GLU A 10 1.53 -21.96 -18.27
N MET A 11 0.84 -21.92 -17.12
CA MET A 11 -0.41 -21.21 -16.97
C MET A 11 -0.23 -19.70 -16.87
N ILE A 12 0.93 -19.26 -16.41
CA ILE A 12 1.34 -17.85 -16.35
C ILE A 12 2.78 -17.73 -16.85
N LYS A 13 3.08 -16.64 -17.57
CA LYS A 13 4.44 -16.26 -17.98
C LYS A 13 5.02 -15.17 -17.09
N ASP A 14 4.16 -14.28 -16.62
CA ASP A 14 4.48 -13.11 -15.82
C ASP A 14 3.36 -12.80 -14.83
N VAL A 15 3.49 -11.69 -14.10
CA VAL A 15 2.50 -11.23 -13.12
C VAL A 15 1.16 -10.90 -13.77
N ALA A 16 1.15 -10.40 -15.00
CA ALA A 16 -0.09 -10.08 -15.71
C ALA A 16 -0.92 -11.34 -16.02
N GLY A 17 -0.28 -12.48 -16.24
CA GLY A 17 -0.94 -13.76 -16.48
C GLY A 17 -1.84 -14.23 -15.34
N ILE A 18 -1.61 -13.76 -14.12
CA ILE A 18 -2.44 -14.06 -12.96
C ILE A 18 -3.88 -13.58 -13.18
N TYR A 19 -4.07 -12.45 -13.84
CA TYR A 19 -5.39 -11.85 -14.10
C TYR A 19 -6.17 -12.54 -15.21
N SER A 20 -5.55 -13.47 -15.94
CA SER A 20 -6.18 -14.29 -16.99
C SER A 20 -6.52 -15.71 -16.52
N LEU A 21 -6.25 -16.04 -15.26
CA LEU A 21 -6.53 -17.37 -14.71
C LEU A 21 -8.03 -17.65 -14.63
N THR A 22 -8.40 -18.88 -14.99
CA THR A 22 -9.78 -19.35 -14.91
C THR A 22 -9.98 -20.36 -13.78
N PHE A 23 -11.24 -20.56 -13.40
CA PHE A 23 -11.62 -21.54 -12.38
C PHE A 23 -11.17 -22.96 -12.80
N GLU A 24 -11.40 -23.32 -14.05
CA GLU A 24 -11.05 -24.63 -14.62
C GLU A 24 -9.54 -24.90 -14.53
N GLN A 25 -8.71 -23.89 -14.76
CA GLN A 25 -7.27 -24.00 -14.62
C GLN A 25 -6.86 -24.19 -13.15
N LEU A 26 -7.47 -23.45 -12.24
CA LEU A 26 -7.09 -23.49 -10.82
C LEU A 26 -7.46 -24.82 -10.15
N ILE A 27 -8.58 -25.43 -10.48
CA ILE A 27 -8.97 -26.72 -9.90
C ILE A 27 -8.06 -27.89 -10.33
N THR A 28 -7.25 -27.71 -11.38
CA THR A 28 -6.24 -28.70 -11.79
C THR A 28 -4.97 -28.66 -10.93
N LEU A 29 -4.81 -27.62 -10.11
CA LEU A 29 -3.63 -27.47 -9.24
C LEU A 29 -3.72 -28.42 -8.03
N ASP A 30 -2.55 -28.89 -7.59
CA ASP A 30 -2.45 -29.78 -6.45
C ASP A 30 -2.98 -29.11 -5.18
N LYS A 31 -3.86 -29.79 -4.46
CA LYS A 31 -4.52 -29.32 -3.24
C LYS A 31 -5.48 -28.13 -3.43
N PHE A 32 -5.80 -27.79 -4.67
CA PHE A 32 -6.83 -26.81 -4.99
C PHE A 32 -8.18 -27.53 -5.15
N LYS A 33 -9.19 -27.01 -4.46
CA LYS A 33 -10.59 -27.39 -4.60
C LYS A 33 -11.41 -26.15 -4.92
N GLU A 34 -12.67 -26.34 -5.24
CA GLU A 34 -13.61 -25.30 -5.62
C GLU A 34 -13.55 -24.06 -4.71
N LYS A 35 -13.59 -24.23 -3.39
CA LYS A 35 -13.50 -23.13 -2.42
C LYS A 35 -12.20 -22.35 -2.54
N SER A 36 -11.07 -23.05 -2.68
CA SER A 36 -9.75 -22.42 -2.78
C SER A 36 -9.59 -21.67 -4.10
N ALA A 37 -10.10 -22.24 -5.21
CA ALA A 37 -10.09 -21.60 -6.52
C ALA A 37 -10.94 -20.33 -6.53
N ASN A 38 -12.16 -20.38 -6.00
CA ASN A 38 -13.05 -19.21 -5.90
C ASN A 38 -12.46 -18.12 -5.01
N ASN A 39 -11.88 -18.49 -3.86
CA ASN A 39 -11.22 -17.52 -2.97
C ASN A 39 -10.05 -16.82 -3.66
N LEU A 40 -9.24 -17.57 -4.42
CA LEU A 40 -8.11 -17.00 -5.14
C LEU A 40 -8.59 -16.06 -6.25
N LEU A 41 -9.57 -16.44 -7.05
CA LEU A 41 -10.13 -15.59 -8.10
C LEU A 41 -10.75 -14.32 -7.54
N THR A 42 -11.46 -14.40 -6.42
CA THR A 42 -12.00 -13.23 -5.72
C THR A 42 -10.88 -12.31 -5.23
N ALA A 43 -9.80 -12.87 -4.66
CA ALA A 43 -8.66 -12.09 -4.22
C ALA A 43 -7.93 -11.41 -5.39
N ILE A 44 -7.78 -12.09 -6.52
CA ILE A 44 -7.19 -11.54 -7.74
C ILE A 44 -8.07 -10.40 -8.28
N ASP A 45 -9.37 -10.59 -8.35
CA ASP A 45 -10.30 -9.57 -8.83
C ASP A 45 -10.29 -8.32 -7.94
N ASN A 46 -10.33 -8.50 -6.63
CA ASN A 46 -10.23 -7.41 -5.67
C ASN A 46 -8.89 -6.66 -5.78
N SER A 47 -7.81 -7.35 -6.13
CA SER A 47 -6.49 -6.73 -6.26
C SER A 47 -6.40 -5.71 -7.40
N ARG A 48 -7.27 -5.79 -8.40
CA ARG A 48 -7.36 -4.82 -9.51
C ARG A 48 -7.67 -3.40 -9.01
N ASN A 49 -8.37 -3.29 -7.89
CA ASN A 49 -8.79 -2.03 -7.30
C ASN A 49 -7.79 -1.49 -6.25
N ASN A 50 -6.66 -2.13 -6.06
CA ASN A 50 -5.63 -1.65 -5.14
C ASN A 50 -4.97 -0.38 -5.68
N SER A 51 -4.55 0.50 -4.75
CA SER A 51 -3.72 1.65 -5.05
C SER A 51 -2.32 1.23 -5.52
N ILE A 52 -1.68 2.07 -6.32
CA ILE A 52 -0.41 1.73 -7.02
C ILE A 52 0.76 1.41 -6.11
N GLU A 53 0.78 1.84 -4.86
CA GLU A 53 1.84 1.46 -3.93
C GLU A 53 1.96 -0.04 -3.74
N ARG A 54 0.84 -0.77 -3.81
CA ARG A 54 0.84 -2.23 -3.76
C ARG A 54 1.36 -2.84 -5.04
N LEU A 55 1.04 -2.24 -6.19
CA LEU A 55 1.56 -2.67 -7.48
C LEU A 55 3.07 -2.43 -7.56
N ILE A 56 3.56 -1.25 -7.21
CA ILE A 56 4.99 -0.89 -7.20
C ILE A 56 5.77 -1.87 -6.32
N PHE A 57 5.25 -2.18 -5.13
CA PHE A 57 5.87 -3.17 -4.25
C PHE A 57 5.88 -4.57 -4.87
N GLY A 58 4.77 -4.97 -5.49
CA GLY A 58 4.60 -6.28 -6.13
C GLY A 58 5.49 -6.49 -7.36
N LEU A 59 5.88 -5.43 -8.05
CA LEU A 59 6.80 -5.49 -9.19
C LEU A 59 8.23 -5.90 -8.80
N GLY A 60 8.57 -5.82 -7.50
CA GLY A 60 9.85 -6.30 -7.00
C GLY A 60 11.05 -5.47 -7.45
N ILE A 61 10.87 -4.17 -7.66
CA ILE A 61 11.96 -3.25 -8.05
C ILE A 61 13.04 -3.27 -6.97
N ARG A 62 14.29 -3.45 -7.37
CA ARG A 62 15.42 -3.53 -6.44
C ARG A 62 15.49 -2.28 -5.56
N HIS A 63 15.73 -2.45 -4.27
CA HIS A 63 15.76 -1.40 -3.24
C HIS A 63 14.42 -0.71 -2.95
N VAL A 64 13.33 -1.15 -3.58
CA VAL A 64 11.99 -0.60 -3.37
C VAL A 64 11.17 -1.54 -2.49
N GLY A 65 11.16 -1.28 -1.19
CA GLY A 65 10.28 -1.93 -0.23
C GLY A 65 8.93 -1.21 -0.11
N ALA A 66 8.04 -1.72 0.75
CA ALA A 66 6.69 -1.17 0.91
C ALA A 66 6.67 0.33 1.26
N LYS A 67 7.59 0.80 2.10
CA LYS A 67 7.71 2.22 2.46
C LYS A 67 8.10 3.08 1.27
N VAL A 68 9.11 2.65 0.51
CA VAL A 68 9.58 3.38 -0.69
C VAL A 68 8.51 3.38 -1.78
N ALA A 69 7.85 2.24 -2.00
CA ALA A 69 6.73 2.15 -2.95
C ALA A 69 5.62 3.15 -2.63
N ARG A 70 5.30 3.32 -1.34
CA ARG A 70 4.31 4.31 -0.90
C ARG A 70 4.78 5.74 -1.17
N ILE A 71 6.02 6.08 -0.83
CA ILE A 71 6.58 7.42 -1.08
C ILE A 71 6.55 7.75 -2.58
N LEU A 72 6.94 6.80 -3.44
CA LEU A 72 6.89 6.96 -4.89
C LEU A 72 5.45 7.17 -5.39
N ALA A 73 4.50 6.37 -4.89
CA ALA A 73 3.09 6.51 -5.23
C ALA A 73 2.50 7.86 -4.82
N GLU A 74 2.83 8.34 -3.63
CA GLU A 74 2.38 9.64 -3.12
C GLU A 74 2.93 10.81 -3.94
N ASN A 75 4.18 10.72 -4.40
CA ASN A 75 4.82 11.80 -5.17
C ASN A 75 4.42 11.81 -6.66
N TYR A 76 4.33 10.63 -7.28
CA TYR A 76 4.06 10.53 -8.72
C TYR A 76 2.59 10.33 -9.07
N LYS A 77 1.77 9.88 -8.14
CA LYS A 77 0.30 9.70 -8.24
C LYS A 77 -0.16 8.66 -9.26
N SER A 78 0.63 8.36 -10.28
CA SER A 78 0.31 7.36 -11.30
C SER A 78 1.54 6.56 -11.74
N MET A 79 1.31 5.34 -12.27
CA MET A 79 2.38 4.52 -12.85
C MET A 79 3.00 5.18 -14.08
N ASP A 80 2.21 5.89 -14.88
CA ASP A 80 2.71 6.60 -16.07
C ASP A 80 3.71 7.71 -15.70
N ASN A 81 3.43 8.46 -14.66
CA ASN A 81 4.34 9.49 -14.16
C ASN A 81 5.60 8.86 -13.56
N LEU A 82 5.46 7.80 -12.80
CA LEU A 82 6.61 7.08 -12.21
C LEU A 82 7.51 6.47 -13.28
N ALA A 83 6.94 5.91 -14.35
CA ALA A 83 7.70 5.32 -15.45
C ALA A 83 8.55 6.35 -16.23
N LYS A 84 8.18 7.63 -16.18
CA LYS A 84 8.91 8.75 -16.82
C LYS A 84 9.91 9.41 -15.87
N ALA A 85 9.88 9.09 -14.57
CA ALA A 85 10.70 9.72 -13.57
C ALA A 85 12.19 9.40 -13.79
N LYS A 86 13.04 10.39 -13.54
CA LYS A 86 14.49 10.28 -13.63
C LYS A 86 15.13 10.08 -12.25
N SER A 87 16.26 9.38 -12.23
CA SER A 87 17.00 9.11 -10.99
C SER A 87 17.29 10.37 -10.18
N ASP A 88 17.72 11.44 -10.87
CA ASP A 88 18.03 12.71 -10.21
C ASP A 88 16.79 13.35 -9.58
N GLU A 89 15.64 13.26 -10.23
CA GLU A 89 14.35 13.73 -9.70
C GLU A 89 13.93 12.91 -8.47
N ILE A 90 13.95 11.58 -8.57
CA ILE A 90 13.59 10.68 -7.47
C ILE A 90 14.49 10.93 -6.25
N SER A 91 15.78 11.17 -6.47
CA SER A 91 16.75 11.39 -5.39
C SER A 91 16.56 12.70 -4.63
N THR A 92 15.76 13.64 -5.15
CA THR A 92 15.38 14.87 -4.43
C THR A 92 14.27 14.65 -3.41
N ILE A 93 13.54 13.53 -3.54
CA ILE A 93 12.44 13.21 -2.64
C ILE A 93 13.02 12.80 -1.27
N ASP A 94 12.47 13.37 -0.21
CA ASP A 94 12.89 13.05 1.14
C ASP A 94 12.81 11.52 1.42
N SER A 95 13.82 11.00 2.08
CA SER A 95 13.99 9.55 2.35
C SER A 95 14.31 8.68 1.14
N LEU A 96 14.44 9.22 -0.08
CA LEU A 96 14.88 8.50 -1.26
C LEU A 96 16.30 8.97 -1.69
N GLY A 97 17.18 8.01 -1.87
CA GLY A 97 18.55 8.28 -2.32
C GLY A 97 18.77 7.92 -3.79
N LYS A 98 19.95 8.31 -4.31
CA LYS A 98 20.35 8.03 -5.70
C LYS A 98 20.28 6.54 -6.06
N ILE A 99 20.61 5.64 -5.15
CA ILE A 99 20.55 4.18 -5.36
C ILE A 99 19.12 3.73 -5.70
N ILE A 100 18.13 4.29 -5.02
CA ILE A 100 16.71 4.01 -5.28
C ILE A 100 16.30 4.64 -6.61
N GLY A 101 16.70 5.89 -6.86
CA GLY A 101 16.44 6.57 -8.12
C GLY A 101 16.97 5.80 -9.32
N ASP A 102 18.21 5.37 -9.26
CA ASP A 102 18.87 4.59 -10.32
C ASP A 102 18.16 3.24 -10.55
N SER A 103 17.74 2.57 -9.47
CA SER A 103 17.01 1.30 -9.55
C SER A 103 15.65 1.46 -10.22
N VAL A 104 14.91 2.51 -9.90
CA VAL A 104 13.59 2.80 -10.49
C VAL A 104 13.73 3.19 -11.96
N GLU A 105 14.63 4.10 -12.29
CA GLU A 105 14.85 4.53 -13.67
C GLU A 105 15.30 3.36 -14.56
N MET A 106 16.24 2.53 -14.09
CA MET A 106 16.72 1.36 -14.80
C MET A 106 15.60 0.32 -15.01
N TYR A 107 14.75 0.11 -14.00
CA TYR A 107 13.63 -0.82 -14.10
C TYR A 107 12.63 -0.41 -15.19
N PHE A 108 12.21 0.85 -15.23
CA PHE A 108 11.27 1.34 -16.24
C PHE A 108 11.90 1.63 -17.61
N ALA A 109 13.23 1.60 -17.74
CA ALA A 109 13.92 1.63 -19.02
C ALA A 109 13.83 0.31 -19.80
N ASP A 110 13.44 -0.78 -19.15
CA ASP A 110 13.26 -2.09 -19.78
C ASP A 110 11.94 -2.13 -20.56
N GLU A 111 12.01 -2.44 -21.84
CA GLU A 111 10.84 -2.56 -22.73
C GLU A 111 9.87 -3.63 -22.25
N HIS A 112 10.36 -4.75 -21.70
CA HIS A 112 9.52 -5.81 -21.15
C HIS A 112 8.68 -5.35 -19.96
N VAL A 113 9.19 -4.41 -19.17
CA VAL A 113 8.44 -3.79 -18.07
C VAL A 113 7.32 -2.92 -18.61
N MET A 114 7.55 -2.17 -19.67
CA MET A 114 6.52 -1.35 -20.30
C MET A 114 5.42 -2.20 -20.93
N GLU A 115 5.77 -3.32 -21.57
CA GLU A 115 4.81 -4.32 -22.07
C GLU A 115 3.99 -4.91 -20.91
N LEU A 116 4.64 -5.28 -19.80
CA LEU A 116 3.98 -5.80 -18.61
C LEU A 116 2.97 -4.79 -18.03
N LEU A 117 3.33 -3.52 -17.96
CA LEU A 117 2.42 -2.47 -17.49
C LEU A 117 1.21 -2.30 -18.40
N ASP A 118 1.39 -2.41 -19.72
CA ASP A 118 0.29 -2.36 -20.69
C ASP A 118 -0.63 -3.56 -20.54
N GLU A 119 -0.10 -4.76 -20.36
CA GLU A 119 -0.87 -5.97 -20.11
C GLU A 119 -1.68 -5.88 -18.80
N LEU A 120 -1.08 -5.36 -17.72
CA LEU A 120 -1.76 -5.11 -16.45
C LEU A 120 -2.89 -4.09 -16.60
N ARG A 121 -2.66 -3.03 -17.38
CA ARG A 121 -3.67 -2.01 -17.67
C ARG A 121 -4.84 -2.61 -18.45
N GLN A 122 -4.57 -3.42 -19.47
CA GLN A 122 -5.59 -4.13 -20.24
C GLN A 122 -6.37 -5.13 -19.39
N ALA A 123 -5.74 -5.73 -18.39
CA ALA A 123 -6.38 -6.59 -17.40
C ALA A 123 -7.28 -5.84 -16.41
N GLY A 124 -7.34 -4.52 -16.48
CA GLY A 124 -8.16 -3.67 -15.59
C GLY A 124 -7.51 -3.35 -14.24
N VAL A 125 -6.21 -3.54 -14.11
CA VAL A 125 -5.47 -3.18 -12.89
C VAL A 125 -5.36 -1.66 -12.78
N ASN A 126 -5.69 -1.13 -11.60
CA ASN A 126 -5.60 0.30 -11.33
C ASN A 126 -4.14 0.79 -11.43
N MET A 127 -3.94 1.91 -12.14
CA MET A 127 -2.64 2.53 -12.38
C MET A 127 -2.47 3.87 -11.67
N GLU A 128 -3.34 4.17 -10.70
CA GLU A 128 -3.34 5.44 -9.98
C GLU A 128 -3.26 5.25 -8.46
N PHE A 129 -2.73 6.26 -7.79
CA PHE A 129 -2.74 6.33 -6.35
C PHE A 129 -4.14 6.68 -5.84
N LEU A 130 -4.72 5.79 -5.04
CA LEU A 130 -6.09 5.93 -4.50
C LEU A 130 -6.08 6.32 -3.01
N GLY A 131 -4.91 6.32 -2.38
CA GLY A 131 -4.74 6.75 -1.00
C GLY A 131 -4.74 8.27 -0.87
N GLN A 132 -4.87 8.74 0.36
CA GLN A 132 -4.62 10.13 0.69
C GLN A 132 -3.14 10.34 0.94
N THR A 133 -2.57 11.45 0.46
CA THR A 133 -1.24 11.87 0.87
C THR A 133 -1.24 12.20 2.36
N ARG A 134 -0.05 12.21 2.96
CA ARG A 134 0.08 12.61 4.37
C ARG A 134 -0.47 14.02 4.64
N GLU A 135 -0.34 14.91 3.67
CA GLU A 135 -0.88 16.28 3.72
C GLU A 135 -2.41 16.27 3.62
N GLU A 136 -2.98 15.51 2.68
CA GLU A 136 -4.43 15.35 2.54
C GLU A 136 -5.06 14.62 3.74
N GLN A 137 -4.34 13.70 4.38
CA GLN A 137 -4.76 13.08 5.65
C GLN A 137 -4.79 14.08 6.79
N LEU A 138 -3.83 15.01 6.82
CA LEU A 138 -3.81 16.09 7.81
C LEU A 138 -4.92 17.11 7.55
N GLU A 139 -5.23 17.40 6.29
CA GLU A 139 -6.33 18.31 5.92
C GLU A 139 -7.71 17.67 6.07
N SER A 140 -7.87 16.39 5.74
CA SER A 140 -9.15 15.67 5.90
C SER A 140 -9.44 15.26 7.35
N SER A 141 -8.42 15.21 8.20
CA SER A 141 -8.57 15.06 9.65
C SER A 141 -9.08 16.35 10.33
N THR A 142 -9.61 17.31 9.58
CA THR A 142 -10.37 18.45 10.07
C THR A 142 -11.78 18.10 10.60
N ASP A 143 -12.06 16.87 10.90
CA ASP A 143 -13.05 16.55 11.93
C ASP A 143 -12.37 16.76 13.29
N ASN A 144 -12.22 18.03 13.61
CA ASN A 144 -11.47 18.58 14.74
C ASN A 144 -12.14 18.35 16.09
N SER A 145 -12.82 17.23 16.28
CA SER A 145 -13.46 16.88 17.56
C SER A 145 -12.48 16.87 18.72
N PHE A 146 -11.21 16.67 18.45
CA PHE A 146 -10.15 16.61 19.47
C PHE A 146 -9.15 17.76 19.42
N ASN A 147 -9.32 18.71 18.48
CA ASN A 147 -8.34 19.78 18.30
C ASN A 147 -8.26 20.71 19.51
N GLY A 148 -7.08 20.82 20.08
CA GLY A 148 -6.80 21.63 21.25
C GLY A 148 -7.18 20.99 22.59
N LEU A 149 -7.89 19.84 22.59
CA LEU A 149 -8.28 19.15 23.82
C LEU A 149 -7.07 18.49 24.49
N ARG A 150 -7.00 18.58 25.79
CA ARG A 150 -6.05 17.83 26.64
C ARG A 150 -6.70 16.53 27.06
N VAL A 151 -6.13 15.44 26.52
CA VAL A 151 -6.65 14.10 26.72
C VAL A 151 -5.69 13.30 27.61
N VAL A 152 -6.24 12.57 28.55
CA VAL A 152 -5.49 11.60 29.38
C VAL A 152 -6.01 10.21 29.09
N LEU A 153 -5.07 9.29 28.83
CA LEU A 153 -5.35 7.85 28.68
C LEU A 153 -5.01 7.13 29.97
N THR A 154 -5.95 6.39 30.54
CA THR A 154 -5.77 5.57 31.74
C THR A 154 -6.35 4.17 31.53
N GLY A 155 -5.84 3.19 32.27
CA GLY A 155 -6.26 1.80 32.14
C GLY A 155 -5.66 1.08 30.91
N THR A 156 -6.14 -0.13 30.66
CA THR A 156 -5.79 -0.96 29.51
C THR A 156 -6.89 -0.87 28.46
N LEU A 157 -6.53 -0.49 27.23
CA LEU A 157 -7.49 -0.42 26.12
C LEU A 157 -7.60 -1.79 25.46
N ASP A 158 -8.82 -2.29 25.26
CA ASP A 158 -9.06 -3.65 24.75
C ASP A 158 -8.67 -3.84 23.28
N THR A 159 -8.75 -2.78 22.48
CA THR A 159 -8.60 -2.84 21.00
C THR A 159 -7.35 -2.17 20.46
N LEU A 160 -6.68 -1.31 21.24
CA LEU A 160 -5.53 -0.51 20.82
C LEU A 160 -4.46 -0.47 21.91
N LYS A 161 -3.19 -0.57 21.51
CA LYS A 161 -2.10 -0.27 22.45
C LYS A 161 -2.12 1.20 22.85
N ARG A 162 -1.76 1.50 24.09
CA ARG A 162 -1.73 2.87 24.60
C ARG A 162 -0.90 3.84 23.74
N SER A 163 0.21 3.35 23.16
CA SER A 163 1.04 4.12 22.23
C SER A 163 0.34 4.43 20.90
N GLU A 164 -0.44 3.49 20.40
CA GLU A 164 -1.20 3.64 19.16
C GLU A 164 -2.38 4.61 19.36
N ALA A 165 -3.10 4.47 20.47
CA ALA A 165 -4.18 5.40 20.85
C ALA A 165 -3.65 6.82 21.06
N LYS A 166 -2.47 6.96 21.69
CA LYS A 166 -1.80 8.26 21.83
C LYS A 166 -1.48 8.88 20.49
N SER A 167 -0.83 8.13 19.59
CA SER A 167 -0.47 8.60 18.25
C SER A 167 -1.69 8.98 17.42
N TRP A 168 -2.78 8.23 17.56
CA TRP A 168 -4.03 8.51 16.88
C TRP A 168 -4.67 9.83 17.36
N LEU A 169 -4.74 10.05 18.67
CA LEU A 169 -5.28 11.28 19.27
C LEU A 169 -4.44 12.50 18.90
N GLU A 170 -3.11 12.38 18.95
CA GLU A 170 -2.18 13.45 18.57
C GLU A 170 -2.29 13.79 17.08
N ALA A 171 -2.52 12.81 16.21
CA ALA A 171 -2.80 13.00 14.79
C ALA A 171 -4.12 13.76 14.52
N HIS A 172 -5.09 13.68 15.47
CA HIS A 172 -6.36 14.40 15.41
C HIS A 172 -6.36 15.72 16.20
N GLY A 173 -5.18 16.25 16.54
CA GLY A 173 -4.98 17.55 17.15
C GLY A 173 -5.11 17.59 18.67
N ALA A 174 -5.30 16.44 19.34
CA ALA A 174 -5.32 16.36 20.79
C ALA A 174 -3.93 16.47 21.41
N LYS A 175 -3.87 17.01 22.63
CA LYS A 175 -2.68 17.04 23.46
C LYS A 175 -2.77 15.93 24.51
N VAL A 176 -2.07 14.81 24.30
CA VAL A 176 -2.11 13.67 25.22
C VAL A 176 -1.13 13.88 26.37
N THR A 177 -1.63 13.88 27.61
CA THR A 177 -0.84 14.06 28.82
C THR A 177 -0.88 12.80 29.69
N GLY A 178 0.17 12.61 30.50
CA GLY A 178 0.33 11.41 31.33
C GLY A 178 -0.44 11.41 32.65
N SER A 179 -0.97 12.56 33.05
CA SER A 179 -1.67 12.72 34.34
C SER A 179 -2.87 13.65 34.22
N VAL A 180 -3.92 13.33 34.98
CA VAL A 180 -5.12 14.14 35.09
C VAL A 180 -4.82 15.44 35.86
N SER A 181 -5.26 16.56 35.34
CA SER A 181 -5.15 17.86 35.97
C SER A 181 -6.43 18.68 35.79
N LYS A 182 -6.52 19.83 36.44
CA LYS A 182 -7.67 20.77 36.26
C LYS A 182 -7.82 21.27 34.82
N LYS A 183 -6.83 21.00 33.96
CA LYS A 183 -6.79 21.38 32.53
C LYS A 183 -7.05 20.19 31.61
N THR A 184 -7.45 19.04 32.12
CA THR A 184 -7.81 17.86 31.33
C THR A 184 -9.24 18.01 30.84
N ASP A 185 -9.41 18.00 29.52
CA ASP A 185 -10.71 18.17 28.87
C ASP A 185 -11.42 16.84 28.68
N LEU A 186 -10.65 15.77 28.44
CA LEU A 186 -11.17 14.41 28.20
C LEU A 186 -10.33 13.34 28.90
N LEU A 187 -10.97 12.42 29.58
CA LEU A 187 -10.35 11.23 30.15
C LEU A 187 -10.88 10.00 29.43
N ILE A 188 -10.00 9.25 28.80
CA ILE A 188 -10.31 7.97 28.18
C ILE A 188 -9.78 6.89 29.13
N ALA A 189 -10.72 6.15 29.74
CA ALA A 189 -10.44 5.07 30.65
C ALA A 189 -10.71 3.73 29.98
N GLY A 190 -9.69 2.86 29.96
CA GLY A 190 -9.84 1.44 29.66
C GLY A 190 -10.10 0.64 30.95
N HIS A 191 -10.38 -0.64 30.81
CA HIS A 191 -10.56 -1.59 31.92
C HIS A 191 -9.25 -1.94 32.61
#